data_2b1bac4370427f16cd108b0e9bcb7321
#
_entry.id   2b1bac4370427f16cd108b0e9bcb7321
#
_cell.length_a   1.000
_cell.length_b   1.000
_cell.length_c   1.000
_cell.angle_alpha   90.00
_cell.angle_beta   90.00
_cell.angle_gamma   90.00
#
_symmetry.space_group_name_H-M   'P 1'
#
loop_
_entity.id
_entity.type
_entity.pdbx_description
1 polymer ?
#
loop_
_entity_poly.entity_id
_entity_poly.type
_entity_poly.pdbx_seq_one_letter_code
_entity_poly.pdbx_strand_id
1 'polypeptide(L)'
;MRGLITKLAEHSTVIISTHILQEVQAICDRVIILKDGKKALDSRLDALRTEGRLLLSVGAQAGEALTFLGTLAGVSQAVPVSTSQTGPGTTYALTLAALENRHEATAAIARAVHDKGWQLYSLGFEARNLETVFAEISVHEGGKV
;
A
#
# COMPACT_ATOMS: atom_id res chain seq x y z
N MET A 1 24.89 -6.35 16.59
CA MET A 1 23.78 -5.81 17.40
C MET A 1 22.42 -6.46 17.13
N ARG A 2 22.04 -6.66 15.87
CA ARG A 2 20.75 -7.32 15.50
C ARG A 2 20.60 -8.71 16.14
N GLY A 3 21.64 -9.56 16.12
CA GLY A 3 21.61 -10.90 16.70
C GLY A 3 21.37 -10.93 18.23
N LEU A 4 21.86 -9.94 18.93
CA LEU A 4 21.63 -9.82 20.38
C LEU A 4 20.17 -9.49 20.69
N ILE A 5 19.58 -8.56 19.93
CA ILE A 5 18.17 -8.15 20.09
C ILE A 5 17.25 -9.34 19.80
N THR A 6 17.52 -10.10 18.74
CA THR A 6 16.74 -11.30 18.39
C THR A 6 16.78 -12.33 19.52
N LYS A 7 17.95 -12.59 20.11
CA LYS A 7 18.09 -13.50 21.25
C LYS A 7 17.34 -13.03 22.49
N LEU A 8 17.39 -11.75 22.79
CA LEU A 8 16.64 -11.17 23.90
C LEU A 8 15.12 -11.28 23.69
N ALA A 9 14.67 -11.11 22.46
CA ALA A 9 13.26 -11.19 22.11
C ALA A 9 12.66 -12.60 22.25
N GLU A 10 13.49 -13.65 22.27
CA GLU A 10 13.02 -15.02 22.50
C GLU A 10 12.45 -15.21 23.91
N HIS A 11 12.92 -14.45 24.87
CA HIS A 11 12.56 -14.59 26.29
C HIS A 11 11.98 -13.33 26.93
N SER A 12 11.91 -12.22 26.19
CA SER A 12 11.49 -10.93 26.73
C SER A 12 10.85 -10.07 25.65
N THR A 13 9.98 -9.16 26.05
CA THR A 13 9.51 -8.09 25.19
C THR A 13 10.58 -7.00 25.11
N VAL A 14 11.05 -6.70 23.89
CA VAL A 14 12.07 -5.68 23.65
C VAL A 14 11.43 -4.48 22.96
N ILE A 15 11.63 -3.30 23.54
CA ILE A 15 11.17 -2.03 22.98
C ILE A 15 12.40 -1.24 22.52
N ILE A 16 12.40 -0.83 21.26
CA ILE A 16 13.50 -0.07 20.65
C ILE A 16 12.95 1.27 20.19
N SER A 17 13.62 2.36 20.58
CA SER A 17 13.36 3.68 20.05
C SER A 17 14.43 4.04 19.03
N THR A 18 14.02 4.31 17.79
CA THR A 18 14.92 4.66 16.69
C THR A 18 14.19 5.46 15.63
N HIS A 19 14.95 6.25 14.86
CA HIS A 19 14.46 6.93 13.66
C HIS A 19 14.89 6.22 12.37
N ILE A 20 15.61 5.11 12.46
CA ILE A 20 16.11 4.34 11.33
C ILE A 20 15.09 3.27 10.95
N LEU A 21 14.25 3.55 9.95
CA LEU A 21 13.13 2.70 9.54
C LEU A 21 13.58 1.34 9.02
N GLN A 22 14.73 1.26 8.37
CA GLN A 22 15.28 -0.01 7.86
C GLN A 22 15.64 -0.99 8.97
N GLU A 23 16.14 -0.50 10.09
CA GLU A 23 16.42 -1.34 11.27
C GLU A 23 15.13 -1.88 11.88
N VAL A 24 14.10 -1.04 11.99
CA VAL A 24 12.79 -1.46 12.48
C VAL A 24 12.22 -2.57 11.61
N GLN A 25 12.26 -2.42 10.30
CA GLN A 25 11.77 -3.43 9.36
C GLN A 25 12.53 -4.76 9.44
N ALA A 26 13.79 -4.72 9.84
CA ALA A 26 14.64 -5.90 9.88
C ALA A 26 14.48 -6.74 11.16
N ILE A 27 14.12 -6.12 12.28
CA ILE A 27 14.17 -6.77 13.60
C ILE A 27 12.88 -6.69 14.41
N CYS A 28 11.94 -5.81 14.06
CA CYS A 28 10.70 -5.61 14.79
C CYS A 28 9.53 -6.33 14.15
N ASP A 29 8.58 -6.80 14.97
CA ASP A 29 7.31 -7.39 14.54
C ASP A 29 6.18 -6.37 14.55
N ARG A 30 6.30 -5.36 15.40
CA ARG A 30 5.30 -4.32 15.62
C ARG A 30 5.97 -2.96 15.68
N VAL A 31 5.27 -1.95 15.20
CA VAL A 31 5.75 -0.58 15.19
C VAL A 31 4.70 0.36 15.79
N ILE A 32 5.18 1.30 16.57
CA ILE A 32 4.39 2.44 17.05
C ILE A 32 5.08 3.70 16.55
N ILE A 33 4.36 4.52 15.79
CA ILE A 33 4.85 5.82 15.32
C ILE A 33 4.26 6.91 16.21
N LEU A 34 5.14 7.72 16.78
CA LEU A 34 4.78 8.88 17.57
C LEU A 34 5.00 10.15 16.75
N LYS A 35 4.04 11.04 16.79
CA LYS A 35 4.10 12.36 16.16
C LYS A 35 3.45 13.39 17.06
N ASP A 36 4.16 14.50 17.34
CA ASP A 36 3.69 15.60 18.18
C ASP A 36 3.16 15.13 19.55
N GLY A 37 3.87 14.18 20.16
CA GLY A 37 3.50 13.61 21.45
C GLY A 37 2.29 12.66 21.43
N LYS A 38 1.79 12.32 20.26
CA LYS A 38 0.62 11.44 20.07
C LYS A 38 0.98 10.19 19.27
N LYS A 39 0.23 9.12 19.53
CA LYS A 39 0.36 7.90 18.77
C LYS A 39 -0.33 8.08 17.40
N ALA A 40 0.47 8.14 16.35
CA ALA A 40 0.00 8.27 14.97
C ALA A 40 -0.31 6.92 14.32
N LEU A 41 0.43 5.88 14.68
CA LEU A 41 0.25 4.51 14.19
C LEU A 41 0.63 3.52 15.27
N ASP A 42 -0.10 2.41 15.33
CA ASP A 42 0.23 1.23 16.11
C ASP A 42 -0.22 0.01 15.31
N SER A 43 0.72 -0.74 14.75
CA SER A 43 0.43 -1.86 13.87
C SER A 43 1.55 -2.89 13.84
N ARG A 44 1.19 -4.12 13.48
CA ARG A 44 2.17 -5.14 13.12
C ARG A 44 2.73 -4.85 11.72
N LEU A 45 4.02 -5.15 11.52
CA LEU A 45 4.68 -4.92 10.23
C LEU A 45 4.14 -5.81 9.11
N ASP A 46 3.74 -7.03 9.41
CA ASP A 46 3.11 -7.93 8.44
C ASP A 46 1.75 -7.39 7.95
N ALA A 47 0.94 -6.84 8.86
CA ALA A 47 -0.32 -6.20 8.51
C ALA A 47 -0.14 -5.00 7.56
N LEU A 48 0.88 -4.17 7.79
CA LEU A 48 1.17 -3.03 6.90
C LEU A 48 1.49 -3.45 5.47
N ARG A 49 2.15 -4.59 5.28
CA ARG A 49 2.49 -5.12 3.95
C ARG A 49 1.28 -5.63 3.18
N THR A 50 0.25 -6.11 3.88
CA THR A 50 -0.96 -6.69 3.27
C THR A 50 -2.02 -5.67 2.93
N GLU A 51 -1.97 -4.47 3.49
CA GLU A 51 -2.94 -3.40 3.26
C GLU A 51 -2.66 -2.56 2.00
N GLY A 52 -1.72 -2.99 1.16
CA GLY A 52 -1.38 -2.30 -0.08
C GLY A 52 -2.54 -2.26 -1.08
N ARG A 53 -2.70 -1.11 -1.73
CA ARG A 53 -3.66 -0.94 -2.82
C ARG A 53 -3.17 -1.66 -4.08
N LEU A 54 -4.10 -2.06 -4.93
CA LEU A 54 -3.77 -2.60 -6.24
C LEU A 54 -3.60 -1.45 -7.23
N LEU A 55 -2.41 -1.34 -7.83
CA LEU A 55 -2.13 -0.32 -8.84
C LEU A 55 -2.33 -0.91 -10.24
N LEU A 56 -3.12 -0.22 -11.04
CA LEU A 56 -3.46 -0.60 -12.41
C LEU A 56 -3.10 0.55 -13.35
N SER A 57 -2.25 0.27 -14.35
CA SER A 57 -1.95 1.22 -15.44
C SER A 57 -2.53 0.72 -16.75
N VAL A 58 -3.41 1.51 -17.34
CA VAL A 58 -4.13 1.15 -18.57
C VAL A 58 -4.16 2.31 -19.56
N GLY A 59 -4.24 1.97 -20.85
CA GLY A 59 -4.41 2.91 -21.94
C GLY A 59 -5.89 3.20 -22.23
N ALA A 60 -6.58 3.83 -21.29
CA ALA A 60 -7.99 4.21 -21.43
C ALA A 60 -8.22 5.65 -21.01
N GLN A 61 -9.31 6.26 -21.49
CA GLN A 61 -9.69 7.59 -21.04
C GLN A 61 -10.13 7.57 -19.57
N ALA A 62 -9.69 8.58 -18.82
CA ALA A 62 -9.83 8.61 -17.36
C ALA A 62 -11.27 8.46 -16.85
N GLY A 63 -12.23 9.16 -17.45
CA GLY A 63 -13.62 9.09 -17.04
C GLY A 63 -14.27 7.73 -17.28
N GLU A 64 -13.99 7.12 -18.41
CA GLU A 64 -14.48 5.78 -18.77
C GLU A 64 -13.87 4.71 -17.88
N ALA A 65 -12.57 4.80 -17.62
CA ALA A 65 -11.85 3.86 -16.80
C ALA A 65 -12.36 3.85 -15.35
N LEU A 66 -12.55 5.01 -14.73
CA LEU A 66 -13.05 5.10 -13.35
C LEU A 66 -14.46 4.53 -13.22
N THR A 67 -15.35 4.82 -14.16
CA THR A 67 -16.71 4.28 -14.15
C THR A 67 -16.69 2.77 -14.26
N PHE A 68 -15.91 2.23 -15.18
CA PHE A 68 -15.79 0.79 -15.40
C PHE A 68 -15.16 0.08 -14.20
N LEU A 69 -14.05 0.59 -13.67
CA LEU A 69 -13.34 -0.02 -12.53
C LEU A 69 -14.20 -0.02 -11.26
N GLY A 70 -15.04 1.01 -11.07
CA GLY A 70 -15.99 1.05 -9.95
C GLY A 70 -17.11 0.02 -10.04
N THR A 71 -17.38 -0.54 -11.22
CA THR A 71 -18.43 -1.58 -11.42
C THR A 71 -17.90 -3.00 -11.23
N LEU A 72 -16.59 -3.18 -11.13
CA LEU A 72 -15.99 -4.51 -11.01
C LEU A 72 -16.28 -5.14 -9.64
N ALA A 73 -16.65 -6.41 -9.66
CA ALA A 73 -16.81 -7.19 -8.44
C ALA A 73 -15.45 -7.30 -7.70
N GLY A 74 -15.47 -7.07 -6.39
CA GLY A 74 -14.27 -7.11 -5.56
C GLY A 74 -13.50 -5.80 -5.46
N VAL A 75 -13.89 -4.76 -6.21
CA VAL A 75 -13.33 -3.41 -6.10
C VAL A 75 -14.30 -2.54 -5.30
N SER A 76 -13.86 -2.04 -4.15
CA SER A 76 -14.67 -1.14 -3.33
C SER A 76 -14.50 0.33 -3.71
N GLN A 77 -13.32 0.71 -4.19
CA GLN A 77 -13.01 2.07 -4.60
C GLN A 77 -11.92 2.09 -5.68
N ALA A 78 -12.05 3.00 -6.63
CA ALA A 78 -11.02 3.28 -7.63
C ALA A 78 -10.76 4.78 -7.67
N VAL A 79 -9.50 5.18 -7.59
CA VAL A 79 -9.07 6.58 -7.65
C VAL A 79 -7.90 6.74 -8.63
N PRO A 80 -7.83 7.84 -9.39
CA PRO A 80 -6.66 8.10 -10.22
C PRO A 80 -5.45 8.45 -9.34
N VAL A 81 -4.29 7.96 -9.72
CA VAL A 81 -3.04 8.27 -9.05
C VAL A 81 -2.22 9.20 -9.92
N SER A 82 -1.94 10.39 -9.43
CA SER A 82 -0.97 11.28 -10.07
C SER A 82 0.43 10.76 -9.79
N THR A 83 0.89 9.83 -10.60
CA THR A 83 2.30 9.45 -10.54
C THR A 83 3.08 10.28 -11.53
N SER A 84 4.06 11.01 -11.04
CA SER A 84 5.12 11.62 -11.86
C SER A 84 6.06 10.57 -12.47
N GLN A 85 5.73 9.32 -12.40
CA GLN A 85 6.48 8.21 -12.97
C GLN A 85 5.80 7.69 -14.25
N THR A 86 6.14 8.31 -15.31
CA THR A 86 6.62 7.83 -16.59
C THR A 86 6.26 6.38 -16.96
N GLY A 87 4.99 6.17 -17.24
CA GLY A 87 4.56 5.02 -18.01
C GLY A 87 3.52 5.49 -19.02
N PRO A 88 3.34 4.79 -20.13
CA PRO A 88 2.22 5.05 -21.00
C PRO A 88 0.91 4.73 -20.26
N GLY A 89 -0.11 5.54 -20.46
CA GLY A 89 -1.43 5.35 -19.86
C GLY A 89 -1.64 6.06 -18.53
N THR A 90 -2.77 5.78 -17.92
CA THR A 90 -3.16 6.36 -16.63
C THR A 90 -3.15 5.28 -15.56
N THR A 91 -2.63 5.62 -14.38
CA THR A 91 -2.56 4.70 -13.24
C THR A 91 -3.70 4.97 -12.27
N TYR A 92 -4.34 3.90 -11.83
CA TYR A 92 -5.43 3.92 -10.85
C TYR A 92 -5.03 3.10 -9.63
N ALA A 93 -5.40 3.56 -8.46
CA ALA A 93 -5.31 2.80 -7.23
C ALA A 93 -6.67 2.19 -6.91
N LEU A 94 -6.72 0.88 -6.80
CA LEU A 94 -7.92 0.11 -6.52
C LEU A 94 -7.86 -0.40 -5.08
N THR A 95 -8.91 -0.13 -4.33
CA THR A 95 -9.11 -0.72 -3.01
C THR A 95 -9.98 -1.96 -3.16
N LEU A 96 -9.48 -3.11 -2.73
CA LEU A 96 -10.21 -4.36 -2.81
C LEU A 96 -11.14 -4.52 -1.60
N ALA A 97 -12.34 -5.05 -1.84
CA ALA A 97 -13.34 -5.29 -0.81
C ALA A 97 -12.93 -6.41 0.16
N ALA A 98 -12.20 -7.41 -0.33
CA ALA A 98 -11.69 -8.53 0.48
C ALA A 98 -10.24 -8.81 0.12
N LEU A 99 -9.35 -8.71 1.10
CA LEU A 99 -7.92 -8.99 0.92
C LEU A 99 -7.59 -10.47 0.86
N GLU A 100 -8.47 -11.32 1.38
CA GLU A 100 -8.29 -12.78 1.39
C GLU A 100 -8.21 -13.35 -0.03
N ASN A 101 -9.01 -12.80 -0.95
CA ASN A 101 -9.09 -13.24 -2.34
C ASN A 101 -8.37 -12.29 -3.31
N ARG A 102 -7.35 -11.59 -2.83
CA ARG A 102 -6.65 -10.55 -3.61
C ARG A 102 -6.07 -11.06 -4.94
N HIS A 103 -5.60 -12.29 -4.99
CA HIS A 103 -5.04 -12.88 -6.22
C HIS A 103 -6.13 -13.19 -7.25
N GLU A 104 -7.26 -13.70 -6.80
CA GLU A 104 -8.42 -13.95 -7.68
C GLU A 104 -9.01 -12.65 -8.19
N ALA A 105 -9.13 -11.64 -7.33
CA ALA A 105 -9.58 -10.31 -7.72
C ALA A 105 -8.63 -9.68 -8.75
N THR A 106 -7.33 -9.81 -8.56
CA THR A 106 -6.32 -9.31 -9.51
C THR A 106 -6.46 -9.98 -10.88
N ALA A 107 -6.63 -11.29 -10.92
CA ALA A 107 -6.84 -12.05 -12.16
C ALA A 107 -8.14 -11.65 -12.86
N ALA A 108 -9.22 -11.46 -12.11
CA ALA A 108 -10.50 -11.02 -12.64
C ALA A 108 -10.44 -9.60 -13.23
N ILE A 109 -9.73 -8.69 -12.57
CA ILE A 109 -9.51 -7.33 -13.06
C ILE A 109 -8.70 -7.34 -14.36
N ALA A 110 -7.65 -8.14 -14.43
CA ALA A 110 -6.84 -8.28 -15.65
C ALA A 110 -7.68 -8.78 -16.84
N ARG A 111 -8.53 -9.77 -16.61
CA ARG A 111 -9.45 -10.29 -17.64
C ARG A 111 -10.46 -9.23 -18.08
N ALA A 112 -11.05 -8.51 -17.15
CA ALA A 112 -12.02 -7.47 -17.43
C ALA A 112 -11.43 -6.34 -18.27
N VAL A 113 -10.20 -5.92 -17.98
CA VAL A 113 -9.47 -4.93 -18.77
C VAL A 113 -9.17 -5.45 -20.17
N HIS A 114 -8.76 -6.70 -20.29
CA HIS A 114 -8.50 -7.33 -21.58
C HIS A 114 -9.78 -7.44 -22.42
N ASP A 115 -10.90 -7.83 -21.83
CA ASP A 115 -12.20 -7.96 -22.50
C ASP A 115 -12.76 -6.61 -22.99
N LYS A 116 -12.40 -5.52 -22.31
CA LYS A 116 -12.68 -4.15 -22.77
C LYS A 116 -11.85 -3.72 -23.98
N GLY A 117 -10.80 -4.46 -24.31
CA GLY A 117 -9.88 -4.11 -25.38
C GLY A 117 -8.87 -3.02 -25.00
N TRP A 118 -8.73 -2.71 -23.73
CA TRP A 118 -7.74 -1.75 -23.25
C TRP A 118 -6.35 -2.37 -23.13
N GLN A 119 -5.34 -1.56 -23.37
CA GLN A 119 -3.97 -1.99 -23.15
C GLN A 119 -3.66 -1.95 -21.67
N LEU A 120 -3.21 -3.09 -21.15
CA LEU A 120 -2.75 -3.23 -19.77
C LEU A 120 -1.23 -3.06 -19.73
N TYR A 121 -0.75 -2.03 -19.07
CA TYR A 121 0.68 -1.75 -18.93
C TYR A 121 1.28 -2.33 -17.66
N SER A 122 0.57 -2.22 -16.56
CA SER A 122 0.99 -2.85 -15.31
C SER A 122 -0.20 -3.14 -14.39
N LEU A 123 -0.06 -4.16 -13.57
CA LEU A 123 -1.02 -4.54 -12.54
C LEU A 123 -0.28 -5.21 -11.40
N GLY A 124 -0.32 -4.62 -10.22
CA GLY A 124 0.37 -5.17 -9.06
C GLY A 124 0.06 -4.41 -7.79
N PHE A 125 0.32 -5.04 -6.66
CA PHE A 125 0.13 -4.39 -5.37
C PHE A 125 1.18 -3.32 -5.14
N GLU A 126 0.74 -2.18 -4.61
CA GLU A 126 1.63 -1.13 -4.14
C GLU A 126 2.54 -1.70 -3.06
N ALA A 127 3.85 -1.49 -3.21
CA ALA A 127 4.81 -1.89 -2.20
C ALA A 127 4.66 -0.96 -0.99
N ARG A 128 3.83 -1.37 -0.03
CA ARG A 128 3.65 -0.62 1.20
C ARG A 128 4.67 -1.08 2.23
N ASN A 129 5.63 -0.23 2.51
CA ASN A 129 6.63 -0.43 3.54
C ASN A 129 6.49 0.65 4.63
N LEU A 130 7.26 0.53 5.69
CA LEU A 130 7.22 1.50 6.79
C LEU A 130 7.59 2.91 6.35
N GLU A 131 8.45 3.06 5.36
CA GLU A 131 8.88 4.35 4.81
C GLU A 131 7.72 5.07 4.10
N THR A 132 6.93 4.36 3.30
CA THR A 132 5.75 4.95 2.65
C THR A 132 4.69 5.34 3.66
N VAL A 133 4.44 4.53 4.67
CA VAL A 133 3.50 4.84 5.75
C VAL A 133 3.97 6.04 6.57
N PHE A 134 5.26 6.11 6.88
CA PHE A 134 5.85 7.24 7.60
C PHE A 134 5.73 8.53 6.79
N ALA A 135 5.98 8.48 5.49
CA ALA A 135 5.81 9.62 4.59
C ALA A 135 4.35 10.10 4.55
N GLU A 136 3.37 9.19 4.46
CA GLU A 136 1.94 9.53 4.49
C GLU A 136 1.55 10.26 5.78
N ILE A 137 2.01 9.77 6.93
CA ILE A 137 1.77 10.39 8.24
C ILE A 137 2.39 11.79 8.30
N SER A 138 3.57 11.97 7.71
CA SER A 138 4.29 13.25 7.70
C SER A 138 3.63 14.28 6.79
N VAL A 139 3.04 13.87 5.66
CA VAL A 139 2.42 14.77 4.66
C VAL A 139 1.03 15.26 5.08
N HIS A 140 0.32 14.54 5.94
CA HIS A 140 -1.07 14.89 6.33
C HIS A 140 -1.20 16.24 7.08
N GLU A 141 -0.12 16.94 7.36
CA GLU A 141 -0.12 18.27 7.97
C GLU A 141 0.14 19.44 7.01
N GLY A 142 0.56 19.16 5.77
CA GLY A 142 0.74 20.21 4.77
C GLY A 142 -0.57 20.77 4.17
N GLY A 143 -1.71 20.26 4.57
CA GLY A 143 -3.02 20.61 4.04
C GLY A 143 -3.90 21.52 4.90
N LYS A 144 -3.39 22.00 6.03
CA LYS A 144 -4.08 23.02 6.84
C LYS A 144 -3.31 24.34 6.80
N VAL A 145 -3.57 25.04 5.77
CA VAL A 145 -3.38 26.50 5.79
C VAL A 145 -4.76 27.12 5.86
#